data_a51ba95a1a562eaccc03f3a2921c6d8e
#
_entry.id   a51ba95a1a562eaccc03f3a2921c6d8e
#
_cell.length_a   1.000
_cell.length_b   1.000
_cell.length_c   1.000
_cell.angle_alpha   90.00
_cell.angle_beta   90.00
_cell.angle_gamma   90.00
#
_symmetry.space_group_name_H-M   'P 1'
#
loop_
_entity.id
_entity.type
_entity.pdbx_description
1 polymer ?
#
loop_
_entity_poly.entity_id
_entity_poly.type
_entity_poly.pdbx_seq_one_letter_code
_entity_poly.pdbx_strand_id
1 'polypeptide(L)'
;MIELKKESERVLLVGVGLPGQDDVEDSLKELSELAATAGAQTVGQVIQSREQIHPGTYVGKGKIDEIKDLLWELDATGIICDDELSPVQMKNLQDELDVKVMDRTLVILDIFAGRASTSEGKIQVELAQLKYRQTRLTGFGTALSRLGGGIGTRGPGEKKLEMDRRLIKNRIAQLNRELKEVKRHREVTRERRSKNHVPVAAIVGYTNAGKSTLLNALTGADILAEDQLFATLDPTTRSLKLPKGQEILLTDTVGFIKKLPHHLIEAFKSTLEEAKYADIILHVVDTSSPQMDSQMYTVYETLQNLGVKDKPIITVFNKQDRLEEDSVIRDFKADYTVKTSAKTGAGLIELQETIEAVLREQKVFLERVYPYSDAAKLQLIRKYGELELSLIHISEPTRLGMI
;
A
#
# COMPACT_ATOMS: atom_id res chain seq x y z
N MET A 1 -39.44 4.35 6.40
CA MET A 1 -38.10 4.85 6.02
C MET A 1 -37.93 4.53 4.55
N ILE A 2 -37.86 5.53 3.67
CA ILE A 2 -37.58 5.34 2.26
C ILE A 2 -36.08 5.16 2.21
N GLU A 3 -35.60 3.93 2.00
CA GLU A 3 -34.19 3.69 1.59
C GLU A 3 -34.01 4.35 0.22
N LEU A 4 -33.37 5.50 0.22
CA LEU A 4 -32.83 6.08 -0.99
C LEU A 4 -31.77 5.08 -1.49
N LYS A 5 -32.11 4.26 -2.48
CA LYS A 5 -31.14 3.52 -3.26
C LYS A 5 -30.13 4.55 -3.75
N LYS A 6 -28.92 4.50 -3.21
CA LYS A 6 -27.79 5.26 -3.72
C LYS A 6 -27.57 4.74 -5.14
N GLU A 7 -28.02 5.50 -6.15
CA GLU A 7 -27.66 5.17 -7.53
C GLU A 7 -26.12 5.18 -7.61
N SER A 8 -25.56 4.10 -8.12
CA SER A 8 -24.11 4.02 -8.32
C SER A 8 -23.69 5.09 -9.33
N GLU A 9 -22.67 5.87 -9.02
CA GLU A 9 -22.10 6.85 -9.95
C GLU A 9 -21.65 6.12 -11.23
N ARG A 10 -22.08 6.58 -12.38
CA ARG A 10 -21.72 6.04 -13.70
C ARG A 10 -20.60 6.88 -14.27
N VAL A 11 -19.42 6.29 -14.45
CA VAL A 11 -18.23 7.05 -14.77
C VAL A 11 -17.58 6.61 -16.07
N LEU A 12 -17.10 7.60 -16.85
CA LEU A 12 -16.27 7.39 -18.02
C LEU A 12 -14.79 7.53 -17.62
N LEU A 13 -13.96 6.55 -17.98
CA LEU A 13 -12.52 6.61 -17.71
C LEU A 13 -11.80 7.33 -18.84
N VAL A 14 -10.83 8.19 -18.50
CA VAL A 14 -10.08 8.97 -19.46
C VAL A 14 -8.58 8.77 -19.22
N GLY A 15 -7.87 8.28 -20.25
CA GLY A 15 -6.43 8.05 -20.21
C GLY A 15 -5.68 8.77 -21.33
N VAL A 16 -4.45 9.18 -21.04
CA VAL A 16 -3.52 9.75 -22.02
C VAL A 16 -2.32 8.84 -22.18
N GLY A 17 -2.12 8.30 -23.39
CA GLY A 17 -0.94 7.50 -23.73
C GLY A 17 0.23 8.39 -24.13
N LEU A 18 1.35 8.26 -23.42
CA LEU A 18 2.60 8.94 -23.75
C LEU A 18 3.60 7.96 -24.37
N PRO A 19 4.46 8.40 -25.32
CA PRO A 19 5.49 7.55 -25.91
C PRO A 19 6.42 6.96 -24.84
N GLY A 20 6.61 5.63 -24.86
CA GLY A 20 7.52 4.94 -23.93
C GLY A 20 6.99 4.73 -22.52
N GLN A 21 5.73 5.05 -22.25
CA GLN A 21 5.05 4.66 -21.01
C GLN A 21 4.32 3.32 -21.16
N ASP A 22 4.03 2.72 -20.00
CA ASP A 22 3.24 1.49 -19.90
C ASP A 22 1.91 1.58 -20.67
N ASP A 23 1.38 0.42 -21.02
CA ASP A 23 0.11 0.29 -21.71
C ASP A 23 -1.02 1.01 -20.95
N VAL A 24 -1.58 2.05 -21.58
CA VAL A 24 -2.67 2.86 -21.03
C VAL A 24 -3.93 2.04 -20.84
N GLU A 25 -4.16 1.05 -21.71
CA GLU A 25 -5.33 0.17 -21.59
C GLU A 25 -5.30 -0.61 -20.29
N ASP A 26 -4.14 -1.12 -19.92
CA ASP A 26 -3.95 -1.84 -18.66
C ASP A 26 -4.07 -0.91 -17.43
N SER A 27 -3.58 0.33 -17.54
CA SER A 27 -3.77 1.34 -16.51
C SER A 27 -5.25 1.68 -16.30
N LEU A 28 -6.03 1.75 -17.38
CA LEU A 28 -7.48 2.00 -17.32
C LEU A 28 -8.26 0.78 -16.80
N LYS A 29 -7.81 -0.46 -17.06
CA LYS A 29 -8.39 -1.65 -16.41
C LYS A 29 -8.23 -1.58 -14.89
N GLU A 30 -7.04 -1.26 -14.41
CA GLU A 30 -6.79 -1.07 -12.98
C GLU A 30 -7.62 0.10 -12.40
N LEU A 31 -7.74 1.22 -13.14
CA LEU A 31 -8.60 2.34 -12.75
C LEU A 31 -10.08 1.95 -12.66
N SER A 32 -10.54 1.05 -13.54
CA SER A 32 -11.91 0.50 -13.48
C SER A 32 -12.13 -0.32 -12.20
N GLU A 33 -11.15 -1.12 -11.79
CA GLU A 33 -11.22 -1.85 -10.51
C GLU A 33 -11.21 -0.91 -9.31
N LEU A 34 -10.42 0.18 -9.38
CA LEU A 34 -10.45 1.24 -8.36
C LEU A 34 -11.81 1.91 -8.28
N ALA A 35 -12.39 2.27 -9.42
CA ALA A 35 -13.72 2.88 -9.49
C ALA A 35 -14.79 1.96 -8.89
N ALA A 36 -14.77 0.67 -9.25
CA ALA A 36 -15.67 -0.33 -8.70
C ALA A 36 -15.50 -0.49 -7.17
N THR A 37 -14.27 -0.48 -6.67
CA THR A 37 -13.97 -0.53 -5.23
C THR A 37 -14.48 0.71 -4.50
N ALA A 38 -14.49 1.88 -5.15
CA ALA A 38 -15.08 3.12 -4.63
C ALA A 38 -16.61 3.17 -4.75
N GLY A 39 -17.25 2.16 -5.36
CA GLY A 39 -18.69 2.06 -5.53
C GLY A 39 -19.24 2.75 -6.80
N ALA A 40 -18.37 3.10 -7.76
CA ALA A 40 -18.74 3.64 -9.06
C ALA A 40 -18.79 2.53 -10.12
N GLN A 41 -19.63 2.71 -11.14
CA GLN A 41 -19.73 1.82 -12.29
C GLN A 41 -19.04 2.45 -13.49
N THR A 42 -18.02 1.79 -14.03
CA THR A 42 -17.40 2.18 -15.31
C THR A 42 -18.34 1.85 -16.46
N VAL A 43 -18.71 2.86 -17.24
CA VAL A 43 -19.62 2.70 -18.40
C VAL A 43 -18.90 2.81 -19.75
N GLY A 44 -17.67 3.30 -19.76
CA GLY A 44 -16.85 3.40 -20.96
C GLY A 44 -15.45 3.91 -20.64
N GLN A 45 -14.60 3.91 -21.68
CA GLN A 45 -13.24 4.42 -21.59
C GLN A 45 -12.85 5.20 -22.82
N VAL A 46 -12.05 6.23 -22.64
CA VAL A 46 -11.52 7.09 -23.70
C VAL A 46 -10.01 7.20 -23.56
N ILE A 47 -9.29 6.90 -24.64
CA ILE A 47 -7.84 7.00 -24.71
C ILE A 47 -7.44 8.04 -25.74
N GLN A 48 -6.46 8.85 -25.41
CA GLN A 48 -5.82 9.75 -26.35
C GLN A 48 -4.31 9.56 -26.33
N SER A 49 -3.72 9.15 -27.46
CA SER A 49 -2.25 9.13 -27.60
C SER A 49 -1.75 10.55 -27.88
N ARG A 50 -0.73 10.99 -27.12
CA ARG A 50 -0.12 12.33 -27.26
C ARG A 50 1.36 12.26 -26.90
N GLU A 51 2.14 13.22 -27.41
CA GLU A 51 3.53 13.39 -26.97
C GLU A 51 3.63 13.99 -25.56
N GLN A 52 2.66 14.80 -25.16
CA GLN A 52 2.60 15.43 -23.82
C GLN A 52 1.14 15.59 -23.39
N ILE A 53 0.91 15.49 -22.09
CA ILE A 53 -0.38 15.81 -21.45
C ILE A 53 -0.71 17.29 -21.72
N HIS A 54 -1.97 17.56 -22.11
CA HIS A 54 -2.38 18.93 -22.37
C HIS A 54 -2.40 19.74 -21.05
N PRO A 55 -1.66 20.86 -20.96
CA PRO A 55 -1.48 21.57 -19.69
C PRO A 55 -2.75 22.19 -19.12
N GLY A 56 -3.71 22.51 -19.99
CA GLY A 56 -4.96 23.18 -19.58
C GLY A 56 -6.13 22.23 -19.31
N THR A 57 -6.22 21.11 -20.04
CA THR A 57 -7.42 20.26 -20.04
C THR A 57 -7.11 18.77 -19.99
N TYR A 58 -5.86 18.36 -19.73
CA TYR A 58 -5.42 16.96 -19.71
C TYR A 58 -5.47 16.29 -21.09
N VAL A 59 -6.58 16.40 -21.81
CA VAL A 59 -6.80 15.94 -23.20
C VAL A 59 -6.97 17.11 -24.16
N GLY A 60 -6.87 16.85 -25.45
CA GLY A 60 -7.07 17.88 -26.49
C GLY A 60 -8.55 18.21 -26.71
N LYS A 61 -8.81 19.36 -27.34
CA LYS A 61 -10.15 19.93 -27.52
C LYS A 61 -11.13 18.97 -28.24
N GLY A 62 -10.71 18.37 -29.36
CA GLY A 62 -11.56 17.39 -30.09
C GLY A 62 -11.87 16.13 -29.24
N LYS A 63 -10.99 15.76 -28.28
CA LYS A 63 -11.27 14.66 -27.37
C LYS A 63 -12.27 15.05 -26.27
N ILE A 64 -12.31 16.32 -25.87
CA ILE A 64 -13.34 16.86 -24.96
C ILE A 64 -14.73 16.75 -25.59
N ASP A 65 -14.86 17.09 -26.88
CA ASP A 65 -16.13 16.97 -27.59
C ASP A 65 -16.59 15.52 -27.68
N GLU A 66 -15.69 14.58 -27.99
CA GLU A 66 -15.96 13.13 -27.97
C GLU A 66 -16.40 12.66 -26.56
N ILE A 67 -15.75 13.15 -25.52
CA ILE A 67 -16.14 12.82 -24.12
C ILE A 67 -17.54 13.35 -23.82
N LYS A 68 -17.92 14.55 -24.26
CA LYS A 68 -19.29 15.11 -24.11
C LYS A 68 -20.34 14.23 -24.76
N ASP A 69 -20.07 13.78 -25.98
CA ASP A 69 -20.99 12.91 -26.71
C ASP A 69 -21.18 11.57 -26.00
N LEU A 70 -20.07 10.95 -25.53
CA LEU A 70 -20.12 9.71 -24.77
C LEU A 70 -20.77 9.84 -23.39
N LEU A 71 -20.59 10.96 -22.68
CA LEU A 71 -21.25 11.22 -21.41
C LEU A 71 -22.77 11.23 -21.58
N TRP A 72 -23.24 11.83 -22.66
CA TRP A 72 -24.68 11.88 -22.96
C TRP A 72 -25.21 10.52 -23.43
N GLU A 73 -24.49 9.84 -24.35
CA GLU A 73 -24.90 8.54 -24.91
C GLU A 73 -24.94 7.44 -23.84
N LEU A 74 -23.97 7.43 -22.94
CA LEU A 74 -23.83 6.40 -21.91
C LEU A 74 -24.53 6.80 -20.58
N ASP A 75 -25.21 7.94 -20.52
CA ASP A 75 -25.81 8.47 -19.28
C ASP A 75 -24.81 8.45 -18.12
N ALA A 76 -23.59 8.95 -18.37
CA ALA A 76 -22.53 8.97 -17.38
C ALA A 76 -22.62 10.25 -16.52
N THR A 77 -22.46 10.08 -15.22
CA THR A 77 -22.58 11.16 -14.21
C THR A 77 -21.27 11.89 -13.95
N GLY A 78 -20.14 11.38 -14.48
CA GLY A 78 -18.83 11.98 -14.31
C GLY A 78 -17.73 11.26 -15.05
N ILE A 79 -16.52 11.82 -14.96
CA ILE A 79 -15.30 11.23 -15.53
C ILE A 79 -14.26 10.97 -14.44
N ILE A 80 -13.41 9.96 -14.68
CA ILE A 80 -12.21 9.70 -13.88
C ILE A 80 -10.98 9.71 -14.79
N CYS A 81 -10.04 10.61 -14.54
CA CYS A 81 -8.78 10.65 -15.25
C CYS A 81 -7.73 9.74 -14.61
N ASP A 82 -6.94 9.06 -15.44
CA ASP A 82 -5.96 8.05 -15.01
C ASP A 82 -4.73 8.64 -14.30
N ASP A 83 -4.44 9.90 -14.56
CA ASP A 83 -3.33 10.62 -13.93
C ASP A 83 -3.84 11.66 -12.95
N GLU A 84 -2.97 12.10 -12.02
CA GLU A 84 -3.29 13.21 -11.11
C GLU A 84 -3.44 14.51 -11.91
N LEU A 85 -4.60 15.15 -11.78
CA LEU A 85 -4.90 16.40 -12.47
C LEU A 85 -4.32 17.60 -11.70
N SER A 86 -3.77 18.56 -12.44
CA SER A 86 -3.51 19.87 -11.87
C SER A 86 -4.82 20.59 -11.53
N PRO A 87 -4.81 21.56 -10.59
CA PRO A 87 -6.02 22.32 -10.27
C PRO A 87 -6.65 23.03 -11.46
N VAL A 88 -5.83 23.47 -12.42
CA VAL A 88 -6.28 24.11 -13.66
C VAL A 88 -6.96 23.13 -14.59
N GLN A 89 -6.35 21.95 -14.80
CA GLN A 89 -6.95 20.89 -15.63
C GLN A 89 -8.29 20.44 -15.08
N MET A 90 -8.35 20.18 -13.79
CA MET A 90 -9.60 19.74 -13.13
C MET A 90 -10.71 20.78 -13.31
N LYS A 91 -10.41 22.05 -13.06
CA LYS A 91 -11.38 23.12 -13.21
C LYS A 91 -11.84 23.27 -14.67
N ASN A 92 -10.91 23.33 -15.61
CA ASN A 92 -11.26 23.51 -17.01
C ASN A 92 -12.09 22.35 -17.55
N LEU A 93 -11.78 21.10 -17.13
CA LEU A 93 -12.59 19.94 -17.47
C LEU A 93 -14.00 20.02 -16.87
N GLN A 94 -14.12 20.46 -15.60
CA GLN A 94 -15.44 20.65 -14.96
C GLN A 94 -16.25 21.73 -15.68
N ASP A 95 -15.61 22.87 -16.01
CA ASP A 95 -16.27 23.98 -16.70
C ASP A 95 -16.70 23.59 -18.14
N GLU A 96 -15.93 22.75 -18.83
CA GLU A 96 -16.21 22.32 -20.19
C GLU A 96 -17.24 21.19 -20.28
N LEU A 97 -17.19 20.23 -19.33
CA LEU A 97 -18.01 19.01 -19.37
C LEU A 97 -19.31 19.13 -18.57
N ASP A 98 -19.38 20.06 -17.61
CA ASP A 98 -20.49 20.27 -16.67
C ASP A 98 -20.89 19.00 -15.89
N VAL A 99 -19.89 18.14 -15.59
CA VAL A 99 -20.04 16.91 -14.81
C VAL A 99 -18.97 16.82 -13.72
N LYS A 100 -19.12 15.85 -12.81
CA LYS A 100 -18.12 15.55 -11.79
C LYS A 100 -16.83 15.04 -12.46
N VAL A 101 -15.70 15.70 -12.18
CA VAL A 101 -14.38 15.30 -12.63
C VAL A 101 -13.57 14.83 -11.43
N MET A 102 -13.06 13.62 -11.53
CA MET A 102 -12.18 13.00 -10.55
C MET A 102 -10.87 12.58 -11.21
N ASP A 103 -9.84 12.39 -10.42
CA ASP A 103 -8.58 11.78 -10.84
C ASP A 103 -8.30 10.50 -10.02
N ARG A 104 -7.34 9.70 -10.47
CA ARG A 104 -6.91 8.47 -9.78
C ARG A 104 -6.63 8.71 -8.30
N THR A 105 -6.00 9.84 -7.96
CA THR A 105 -5.66 10.22 -6.59
C THR A 105 -6.91 10.36 -5.70
N LEU A 106 -7.93 11.04 -6.20
CA LEU A 106 -9.17 11.24 -5.46
C LEU A 106 -9.93 9.93 -5.24
N VAL A 107 -9.94 9.03 -6.24
CA VAL A 107 -10.55 7.70 -6.11
C VAL A 107 -9.84 6.87 -5.05
N ILE A 108 -8.50 6.85 -5.05
CA ILE A 108 -7.72 6.14 -4.03
C ILE A 108 -8.00 6.72 -2.63
N LEU A 109 -8.09 8.04 -2.50
CA LEU A 109 -8.42 8.70 -1.22
C LEU A 109 -9.82 8.34 -0.72
N ASP A 110 -10.78 8.18 -1.63
CA ASP A 110 -12.16 7.75 -1.30
C ASP A 110 -12.18 6.31 -0.78
N ILE A 111 -11.47 5.40 -1.47
CA ILE A 111 -11.33 4.00 -1.01
C ILE A 111 -10.70 3.97 0.40
N PHE A 112 -9.64 4.74 0.61
CA PHE A 112 -8.96 4.80 1.90
C PHE A 112 -9.85 5.38 3.00
N ALA A 113 -10.68 6.37 2.69
CA ALA A 113 -11.64 6.92 3.64
C ALA A 113 -12.67 5.89 4.10
N GLY A 114 -13.11 5.01 3.20
CA GLY A 114 -14.01 3.91 3.52
C GLY A 114 -13.37 2.76 4.30
N ARG A 115 -12.04 2.56 4.14
CA ARG A 115 -11.32 1.41 4.73
C ARG A 115 -10.59 1.74 6.04
N ALA A 116 -10.34 3.01 6.36
CA ALA A 116 -9.66 3.42 7.58
C ALA A 116 -10.47 3.05 8.82
N SER A 117 -10.03 2.04 9.56
CA SER A 117 -10.68 1.57 10.79
C SER A 117 -9.99 2.12 12.03
N THR A 118 -8.67 2.19 12.04
CA THR A 118 -7.88 2.66 13.17
C THR A 118 -7.89 4.20 13.29
N SER A 119 -7.65 4.70 14.49
CA SER A 119 -7.47 6.15 14.72
C SER A 119 -6.31 6.71 13.91
N GLU A 120 -5.21 5.96 13.77
CA GLU A 120 -4.05 6.37 12.96
C GLU A 120 -4.41 6.43 11.49
N GLY A 121 -5.03 5.38 10.93
CA GLY A 121 -5.47 5.35 9.54
C GLY A 121 -6.41 6.52 9.21
N LYS A 122 -7.38 6.82 10.08
CA LYS A 122 -8.29 7.96 9.91
C LYS A 122 -7.56 9.31 9.87
N ILE A 123 -6.58 9.52 10.79
CA ILE A 123 -5.76 10.73 10.80
C ILE A 123 -4.94 10.85 9.51
N GLN A 124 -4.36 9.75 9.03
CA GLN A 124 -3.55 9.73 7.82
C GLN A 124 -4.39 10.04 6.58
N VAL A 125 -5.56 9.43 6.45
CA VAL A 125 -6.49 9.69 5.33
C VAL A 125 -6.98 11.13 5.35
N GLU A 126 -7.43 11.65 6.51
CA GLU A 126 -7.85 13.05 6.63
C GLU A 126 -6.73 14.01 6.26
N LEU A 127 -5.50 13.72 6.71
CA LEU A 127 -4.31 14.51 6.37
C LEU A 127 -4.04 14.52 4.85
N ALA A 128 -4.11 13.34 4.20
CA ALA A 128 -3.92 13.23 2.77
C ALA A 128 -5.01 13.97 1.97
N GLN A 129 -6.28 13.82 2.36
CA GLN A 129 -7.40 14.55 1.75
C GLN A 129 -7.24 16.08 1.90
N LEU A 130 -6.82 16.56 3.07
CA LEU A 130 -6.62 17.99 3.30
C LEU A 130 -5.42 18.53 2.50
N LYS A 131 -4.32 17.79 2.38
CA LYS A 131 -3.18 18.15 1.53
C LYS A 131 -3.61 18.22 0.06
N TYR A 132 -4.36 17.22 -0.41
CA TYR A 132 -4.90 17.20 -1.77
C TYR A 132 -5.82 18.41 -2.04
N ARG A 133 -6.73 18.75 -1.12
CA ARG A 133 -7.59 19.93 -1.21
C ARG A 133 -6.79 21.25 -1.16
N GLN A 134 -5.76 21.30 -0.31
CA GLN A 134 -4.93 22.50 -0.15
C GLN A 134 -4.23 22.90 -1.46
N THR A 135 -3.68 21.93 -2.21
CA THR A 135 -3.04 22.19 -3.51
C THR A 135 -4.04 22.74 -4.51
N ARG A 136 -5.29 22.30 -4.48
CA ARG A 136 -6.35 22.73 -5.40
C ARG A 136 -6.91 24.10 -5.07
N LEU A 137 -7.02 24.47 -3.82
CA LEU A 137 -7.39 25.82 -3.40
C LEU A 137 -6.37 26.91 -3.82
N THR A 138 -5.08 26.53 -4.01
CA THR A 138 -4.08 27.48 -4.49
C THR A 138 -4.24 27.85 -5.96
N GLY A 139 -4.81 26.97 -6.80
CA GLY A 139 -5.09 27.24 -8.22
C GLY A 139 -6.24 28.23 -8.47
N PHE A 140 -7.22 28.29 -7.58
CA PHE A 140 -8.38 29.17 -7.73
C PHE A 140 -8.09 30.67 -7.46
N GLY A 141 -7.07 30.99 -6.67
CA GLY A 141 -6.74 32.38 -6.31
C GLY A 141 -6.22 33.22 -7.47
N THR A 142 -5.50 32.64 -8.42
CA THR A 142 -4.95 33.34 -9.58
C THR A 142 -5.99 33.60 -10.69
N ALA A 143 -7.05 32.80 -10.77
CA ALA A 143 -8.13 32.99 -11.71
C ALA A 143 -9.12 34.07 -11.24
N LEU A 144 -9.36 34.17 -9.93
CA LEU A 144 -10.24 35.19 -9.33
C LEU A 144 -9.57 36.57 -9.26
N SER A 145 -8.23 36.65 -9.14
CA SER A 145 -7.50 37.90 -9.13
C SER A 145 -7.43 38.62 -10.51
N ARG A 146 -7.69 37.86 -11.60
CA ARG A 146 -7.77 38.46 -12.96
C ARG A 146 -9.11 39.17 -13.26
N LEU A 147 -10.15 38.90 -12.48
CA LEU A 147 -11.50 39.49 -12.64
C LEU A 147 -11.72 40.77 -11.83
N GLY A 148 -10.79 41.13 -10.93
CA GLY A 148 -10.85 42.34 -10.11
C GLY A 148 -9.78 43.36 -10.51
N GLY A 149 -10.07 44.21 -11.48
CA GLY A 149 -9.22 45.31 -11.87
C GLY A 149 -9.19 46.44 -10.81
N GLY A 150 -8.29 46.35 -9.83
CA GLY A 150 -8.07 47.43 -8.85
C GLY A 150 -7.00 47.07 -7.82
N ILE A 151 -5.98 47.90 -7.68
CA ILE A 151 -4.96 47.79 -6.63
C ILE A 151 -5.64 48.00 -5.27
N GLY A 152 -5.75 46.96 -4.46
CA GLY A 152 -6.16 47.05 -3.05
C GLY A 152 -7.56 46.55 -2.66
N THR A 153 -8.41 46.09 -3.58
CA THR A 153 -9.75 45.56 -3.26
C THR A 153 -9.77 44.03 -3.27
N ARG A 154 -9.51 43.41 -2.12
CA ARG A 154 -9.80 41.99 -1.89
C ARG A 154 -11.31 41.78 -1.86
N GLY A 155 -11.86 41.13 -2.86
CA GLY A 155 -13.29 40.80 -2.91
C GLY A 155 -13.72 39.82 -1.81
N PRO A 156 -15.05 39.72 -1.50
CA PRO A 156 -15.56 38.78 -0.46
C PRO A 156 -15.22 37.34 -0.74
N GLY A 157 -15.03 36.93 -2.01
CA GLY A 157 -14.58 35.59 -2.41
C GLY A 157 -13.13 35.29 -2.06
N GLU A 158 -12.22 36.26 -2.17
CA GLU A 158 -10.81 36.12 -1.76
C GLU A 158 -10.68 35.97 -0.24
N LYS A 159 -11.47 36.72 0.56
CA LYS A 159 -11.48 36.56 2.01
C LYS A 159 -11.97 35.17 2.43
N LYS A 160 -12.99 34.62 1.77
CA LYS A 160 -13.50 33.27 2.05
C LYS A 160 -12.45 32.20 1.71
N LEU A 161 -11.82 32.30 0.57
CA LEU A 161 -10.74 31.41 0.12
C LEU A 161 -9.51 31.44 1.06
N GLU A 162 -9.14 32.64 1.53
CA GLU A 162 -8.05 32.80 2.49
C GLU A 162 -8.40 32.21 3.86
N MET A 163 -9.66 32.33 4.29
CA MET A 163 -10.16 31.73 5.51
C MET A 163 -10.16 30.22 5.42
N ASP A 164 -10.66 29.64 4.31
CA ASP A 164 -10.67 28.20 4.07
C ASP A 164 -9.25 27.63 4.06
N ARG A 165 -8.31 28.30 3.39
CA ARG A 165 -6.87 27.95 3.41
C ARG A 165 -6.31 27.93 4.83
N ARG A 166 -6.64 28.94 5.64
CA ARG A 166 -6.17 29.03 7.02
C ARG A 166 -6.74 27.91 7.89
N LEU A 167 -8.01 27.58 7.71
CA LEU A 167 -8.65 26.47 8.42
C LEU A 167 -8.00 25.12 8.07
N ILE A 168 -7.81 24.84 6.77
CA ILE A 168 -7.15 23.62 6.31
C ILE A 168 -5.72 23.56 6.84
N LYS A 169 -4.95 24.64 6.78
CA LYS A 169 -3.57 24.70 7.27
C LYS A 169 -3.48 24.42 8.77
N ASN A 170 -4.41 25.00 9.55
CA ASN A 170 -4.49 24.76 10.99
C ASN A 170 -4.86 23.30 11.30
N ARG A 171 -5.82 22.71 10.55
CA ARG A 171 -6.21 21.30 10.72
C ARG A 171 -5.07 20.35 10.37
N ILE A 172 -4.35 20.60 9.27
CA ILE A 172 -3.13 19.85 8.90
C ILE A 172 -2.09 19.91 10.03
N ALA A 173 -1.85 21.10 10.60
CA ALA A 173 -0.89 21.25 11.69
C ALA A 173 -1.33 20.50 12.98
N GLN A 174 -2.63 20.44 13.25
CA GLN A 174 -3.19 19.68 14.36
C GLN A 174 -3.00 18.17 14.12
N LEU A 175 -3.42 17.65 12.96
CA LEU A 175 -3.31 16.24 12.61
C LEU A 175 -1.86 15.74 12.61
N ASN A 176 -0.90 16.58 12.15
CA ASN A 176 0.52 16.25 12.21
C ASN A 176 1.02 16.10 13.66
N ARG A 177 0.49 16.88 14.61
CA ARG A 177 0.81 16.72 16.04
C ARG A 177 0.24 15.42 16.59
N GLU A 178 -1.02 15.13 16.30
CA GLU A 178 -1.68 13.89 16.69
C GLU A 178 -0.94 12.66 16.14
N LEU A 179 -0.56 12.69 14.87
CA LEU A 179 0.20 11.61 14.23
C LEU A 179 1.58 11.42 14.87
N LYS A 180 2.24 12.49 15.29
CA LYS A 180 3.54 12.43 15.99
C LYS A 180 3.41 11.71 17.35
N GLU A 181 2.35 11.94 18.10
CA GLU A 181 2.08 11.23 19.34
C GLU A 181 1.82 9.74 19.11
N VAL A 182 1.02 9.40 18.09
CA VAL A 182 0.77 8.00 17.71
C VAL A 182 2.08 7.28 17.35
N LYS A 183 2.95 7.93 16.54
CA LYS A 183 4.28 7.38 16.18
C LYS A 183 5.13 7.11 17.42
N ARG A 184 5.17 8.05 18.38
CA ARG A 184 5.90 7.87 19.63
C ARG A 184 5.42 6.65 20.44
N HIS A 185 4.11 6.45 20.55
CA HIS A 185 3.56 5.27 21.21
C HIS A 185 3.95 3.97 20.50
N ARG A 186 3.97 3.99 19.17
CA ARG A 186 4.39 2.84 18.35
C ARG A 186 5.87 2.52 18.56
N GLU A 187 6.75 3.52 18.60
CA GLU A 187 8.18 3.33 18.88
C GLU A 187 8.41 2.66 20.24
N VAL A 188 7.74 3.11 21.29
CA VAL A 188 7.82 2.47 22.63
C VAL A 188 7.37 1.02 22.59
N THR A 189 6.32 0.72 21.83
CA THR A 189 5.83 -0.66 21.69
C THR A 189 6.82 -1.52 20.90
N ARG A 190 7.45 -0.97 19.85
CA ARG A 190 8.52 -1.66 19.08
C ARG A 190 9.75 -1.95 19.93
N GLU A 191 10.22 -0.98 20.72
CA GLU A 191 11.34 -1.19 21.64
C GLU A 191 11.06 -2.33 22.63
N ARG A 192 9.84 -2.45 23.13
CA ARG A 192 9.44 -3.57 24.00
C ARG A 192 9.43 -4.91 23.24
N ARG A 193 8.99 -4.94 21.97
CA ARG A 193 9.05 -6.14 21.12
C ARG A 193 10.48 -6.54 20.80
N SER A 194 11.33 -5.58 20.44
CA SER A 194 12.76 -5.82 20.18
C SER A 194 13.47 -6.44 21.39
N LYS A 195 13.12 -6.02 22.62
CA LYS A 195 13.65 -6.63 23.84
C LYS A 195 13.21 -8.10 24.05
N ASN A 196 12.10 -8.51 23.45
CA ASN A 196 11.60 -9.87 23.53
C ASN A 196 12.14 -10.79 22.41
N HIS A 197 12.94 -10.25 21.49
CA HIS A 197 13.56 -10.97 20.37
C HIS A 197 12.60 -11.84 19.52
N VAL A 198 11.33 -11.41 19.37
CA VAL A 198 10.39 -12.08 18.48
C VAL A 198 10.57 -11.53 17.07
N PRO A 199 11.01 -12.35 16.09
CA PRO A 199 11.22 -11.90 14.71
C PRO A 199 9.92 -11.43 14.07
N VAL A 200 10.04 -10.45 13.17
CA VAL A 200 8.92 -9.86 12.43
C VAL A 200 9.12 -10.08 10.93
N ALA A 201 8.16 -10.68 10.28
CA ALA A 201 8.12 -10.77 8.83
C ALA A 201 6.99 -9.84 8.29
N ALA A 202 7.35 -8.92 7.39
CA ALA A 202 6.39 -8.03 6.75
C ALA A 202 5.93 -8.63 5.43
N ILE A 203 4.61 -8.75 5.26
CA ILE A 203 3.98 -9.18 4.01
C ILE A 203 3.76 -7.93 3.14
N VAL A 204 4.47 -7.86 2.05
CA VAL A 204 4.39 -6.77 1.07
C VAL A 204 3.99 -7.32 -0.30
N GLY A 205 3.49 -6.47 -1.17
CA GLY A 205 3.14 -6.89 -2.53
C GLY A 205 2.10 -5.96 -3.14
N TYR A 206 1.85 -6.17 -4.41
CA TYR A 206 0.87 -5.38 -5.13
C TYR A 206 -0.54 -5.53 -4.53
N THR A 207 -1.40 -4.54 -4.78
CA THR A 207 -2.80 -4.66 -4.33
C THR A 207 -3.45 -5.89 -4.98
N ASN A 208 -4.34 -6.56 -4.26
CA ASN A 208 -4.98 -7.82 -4.68
C ASN A 208 -4.04 -9.01 -4.97
N ALA A 209 -2.76 -8.99 -4.58
CA ALA A 209 -1.85 -10.15 -4.73
C ALA A 209 -2.18 -11.33 -3.77
N GLY A 210 -3.10 -11.13 -2.83
CA GLY A 210 -3.54 -12.15 -1.87
C GLY A 210 -2.81 -12.11 -0.53
N LYS A 211 -2.27 -10.95 -0.13
CA LYS A 211 -1.52 -10.77 1.14
C LYS A 211 -2.33 -11.12 2.38
N SER A 212 -3.53 -10.56 2.52
CA SER A 212 -4.42 -10.80 3.66
C SER A 212 -4.95 -12.24 3.68
N THR A 213 -5.20 -12.81 2.49
CA THR A 213 -5.56 -14.22 2.35
C THR A 213 -4.42 -15.13 2.82
N LEU A 214 -3.17 -14.79 2.45
CA LEU A 214 -1.98 -15.52 2.88
C LEU A 214 -1.79 -15.45 4.41
N LEU A 215 -1.96 -14.25 4.99
CA LEU A 215 -1.88 -14.07 6.44
C LEU A 215 -2.94 -14.92 7.15
N ASN A 216 -4.19 -14.92 6.68
CA ASN A 216 -5.26 -15.75 7.23
C ASN A 216 -4.95 -17.25 7.13
N ALA A 217 -4.49 -17.70 5.95
CA ALA A 217 -4.15 -19.09 5.72
C ALA A 217 -3.01 -19.61 6.61
N LEU A 218 -2.00 -18.74 6.90
CA LEU A 218 -0.87 -19.08 7.76
C LEU A 218 -1.22 -19.06 9.25
N THR A 219 -2.09 -18.14 9.68
CA THR A 219 -2.32 -17.88 11.12
C THR A 219 -3.66 -18.38 11.63
N GLY A 220 -4.56 -18.84 10.74
CA GLY A 220 -5.93 -19.18 11.10
C GLY A 220 -6.77 -17.97 11.54
N ALA A 221 -6.32 -16.74 11.22
CA ALA A 221 -7.04 -15.53 11.53
C ALA A 221 -8.20 -15.31 10.54
N ASP A 222 -9.22 -14.59 10.99
CA ASP A 222 -10.38 -14.20 10.17
C ASP A 222 -10.31 -12.70 9.88
N ILE A 223 -9.31 -12.29 9.09
CA ILE A 223 -9.17 -10.92 8.62
C ILE A 223 -9.94 -10.77 7.33
N LEU A 224 -10.57 -9.62 7.14
CA LEU A 224 -11.29 -9.29 5.91
C LEU A 224 -10.34 -9.44 4.70
N ALA A 225 -10.52 -10.50 3.93
CA ALA A 225 -9.81 -10.76 2.70
C ALA A 225 -10.82 -10.69 1.56
N GLU A 226 -10.90 -9.56 0.90
CA GLU A 226 -11.78 -9.32 -0.24
C GLU A 226 -10.96 -9.35 -1.55
N ASP A 227 -11.59 -9.79 -2.63
CA ASP A 227 -11.03 -9.70 -4.00
C ASP A 227 -11.25 -8.27 -4.54
N GLN A 228 -10.74 -7.28 -3.79
CA GLN A 228 -10.85 -5.86 -4.07
C GLN A 228 -9.51 -5.16 -3.83
N LEU A 229 -9.27 -4.07 -4.56
CA LEU A 229 -8.08 -3.26 -4.36
C LEU A 229 -8.09 -2.59 -2.99
N PHE A 230 -6.93 -2.54 -2.32
CA PHE A 230 -6.79 -1.95 -0.98
C PHE A 230 -7.72 -2.52 0.10
N ALA A 231 -7.93 -3.84 0.10
CA ALA A 231 -8.71 -4.51 1.15
C ALA A 231 -8.16 -4.22 2.55
N THR A 232 -6.83 -4.12 2.69
CA THR A 232 -6.13 -3.76 3.94
C THR A 232 -5.52 -2.38 3.83
N LEU A 233 -5.93 -1.45 4.70
CA LEU A 233 -5.31 -0.13 4.85
C LEU A 233 -4.49 -0.04 6.14
N ASP A 234 -5.01 -0.54 7.24
CA ASP A 234 -4.34 -0.56 8.53
C ASP A 234 -3.49 -1.84 8.66
N PRO A 235 -2.20 -1.74 9.09
CA PRO A 235 -1.37 -2.92 9.27
C PRO A 235 -1.95 -3.84 10.33
N THR A 236 -2.04 -5.10 10.00
CA THR A 236 -2.50 -6.13 10.94
C THR A 236 -1.37 -7.08 11.26
N THR A 237 -1.03 -7.21 12.55
CA THR A 237 0.02 -8.13 13.02
C THR A 237 -0.61 -9.34 13.69
N ARG A 238 -0.12 -10.54 13.34
CA ARG A 238 -0.52 -11.82 13.92
C ARG A 238 0.70 -12.65 14.27
N SER A 239 0.57 -13.46 15.29
CA SER A 239 1.59 -14.45 15.68
C SER A 239 1.43 -15.70 14.84
N LEU A 240 2.55 -16.25 14.39
CA LEU A 240 2.65 -17.53 13.71
C LEU A 240 3.67 -18.38 14.43
N LYS A 241 3.30 -19.63 14.74
CA LYS A 241 4.22 -20.63 15.25
C LYS A 241 4.76 -21.47 14.09
N LEU A 242 6.06 -21.39 13.87
CA LEU A 242 6.77 -22.15 12.83
C LEU A 242 6.86 -23.65 13.18
N PRO A 243 7.14 -24.54 12.21
CA PRO A 243 7.14 -25.98 12.40
C PRO A 243 8.02 -26.48 13.55
N LYS A 244 9.20 -25.90 13.77
CA LYS A 244 10.11 -26.25 14.88
C LYS A 244 9.80 -25.54 16.20
N GLY A 245 8.70 -24.77 16.24
CA GLY A 245 8.18 -24.17 17.47
C GLY A 245 8.60 -22.73 17.72
N GLN A 246 9.42 -22.11 16.84
CA GLN A 246 9.75 -20.69 16.93
C GLN A 246 8.49 -19.85 16.63
N GLU A 247 8.26 -18.83 17.46
CA GLU A 247 7.17 -17.86 17.25
C GLU A 247 7.68 -16.64 16.50
N ILE A 248 6.95 -16.21 15.48
CA ILE A 248 7.22 -14.99 14.70
C ILE A 248 5.97 -14.13 14.62
N LEU A 249 6.15 -12.87 14.30
CA LEU A 249 5.06 -11.95 14.00
C LEU A 249 4.99 -11.72 12.49
N LEU A 250 3.82 -11.99 11.91
CA LEU A 250 3.50 -11.63 10.54
C LEU A 250 2.71 -10.33 10.53
N THR A 251 3.16 -9.36 9.74
CA THR A 251 2.47 -8.07 9.59
C THR A 251 2.03 -7.90 8.14
N ASP A 252 0.71 -7.86 7.92
CA ASP A 252 0.13 -7.48 6.63
C ASP A 252 0.25 -5.98 6.44
N THR A 253 0.59 -5.55 5.23
CA THR A 253 0.76 -4.14 4.90
C THR A 253 -0.20 -3.70 3.80
N VAL A 254 -0.33 -2.40 3.62
CA VAL A 254 -1.09 -1.82 2.50
C VAL A 254 -0.51 -2.30 1.17
N GLY A 255 -1.40 -2.70 0.25
CA GLY A 255 -0.99 -3.08 -1.11
C GLY A 255 -0.41 -1.90 -1.89
N PHE A 256 0.64 -2.17 -2.65
CA PHE A 256 1.19 -1.19 -3.59
C PHE A 256 0.35 -1.13 -4.88
N ILE A 257 0.40 0.00 -5.55
CA ILE A 257 -0.28 0.24 -6.83
C ILE A 257 0.57 1.17 -7.69
N LYS A 258 0.41 1.09 -9.01
CA LYS A 258 1.03 2.03 -9.95
C LYS A 258 0.49 3.45 -9.77
N LYS A 259 1.30 4.44 -10.11
CA LYS A 259 0.93 5.87 -10.07
C LYS A 259 0.44 6.33 -8.68
N LEU A 260 0.97 5.73 -7.59
CA LEU A 260 0.63 6.18 -6.24
C LEU A 260 1.22 7.58 -6.00
N PRO A 261 0.39 8.59 -5.71
CA PRO A 261 0.86 9.97 -5.53
C PRO A 261 1.83 10.11 -4.35
N HIS A 262 2.87 10.92 -4.51
CA HIS A 262 3.90 11.12 -3.48
C HIS A 262 3.35 11.57 -2.12
N HIS A 263 2.33 12.42 -2.12
CA HIS A 263 1.71 12.88 -0.87
C HIS A 263 0.93 11.78 -0.14
N LEU A 264 0.44 10.75 -0.86
CA LEU A 264 -0.14 9.55 -0.25
C LEU A 264 0.96 8.65 0.33
N ILE A 265 2.08 8.47 -0.37
CA ILE A 265 3.23 7.74 0.18
C ILE A 265 3.68 8.37 1.50
N GLU A 266 3.76 9.70 1.59
CA GLU A 266 4.09 10.40 2.83
C GLU A 266 3.05 10.19 3.94
N ALA A 267 1.75 10.24 3.61
CA ALA A 267 0.69 10.04 4.58
C ALA A 267 0.71 8.61 5.16
N PHE A 268 0.94 7.60 4.29
CA PHE A 268 0.98 6.18 4.68
C PHE A 268 2.39 5.66 5.00
N LYS A 269 3.38 6.55 5.01
CA LYS A 269 4.78 6.19 5.30
C LYS A 269 4.90 5.37 6.59
N SER A 270 4.17 5.73 7.64
CA SER A 270 4.23 5.00 8.91
C SER A 270 3.65 3.58 8.84
N THR A 271 2.68 3.34 7.96
CA THR A 271 2.12 2.02 7.71
C THR A 271 3.06 1.17 6.87
N LEU A 272 3.66 1.80 5.85
CA LEU A 272 4.65 1.18 4.97
C LEU A 272 6.02 0.98 5.67
N GLU A 273 6.32 1.79 6.69
CA GLU A 273 7.53 1.65 7.51
C GLU A 273 7.58 0.32 8.29
N GLU A 274 6.47 -0.43 8.43
CA GLU A 274 6.51 -1.78 9.04
C GLU A 274 7.46 -2.70 8.26
N ALA A 275 7.51 -2.59 6.92
CA ALA A 275 8.48 -3.31 6.11
C ALA A 275 9.94 -2.93 6.43
N LYS A 276 10.20 -1.66 6.78
CA LYS A 276 11.54 -1.19 7.15
C LYS A 276 12.05 -1.80 8.47
N TYR A 277 11.14 -2.08 9.40
CA TYR A 277 11.49 -2.60 10.72
C TYR A 277 11.34 -4.11 10.83
N ALA A 278 10.85 -4.78 9.80
CA ALA A 278 10.79 -6.23 9.73
C ALA A 278 12.20 -6.85 9.60
N ASP A 279 12.34 -8.08 10.06
CA ASP A 279 13.57 -8.88 9.91
C ASP A 279 13.60 -9.58 8.56
N ILE A 280 12.43 -9.93 8.02
CA ILE A 280 12.24 -10.59 6.71
C ILE A 280 11.13 -9.88 5.94
N ILE A 281 11.27 -9.80 4.62
CA ILE A 281 10.24 -9.33 3.70
C ILE A 281 9.64 -10.55 2.96
N LEU A 282 8.32 -10.72 3.06
CA LEU A 282 7.56 -11.66 2.24
C LEU A 282 6.92 -10.90 1.09
N HIS A 283 7.53 -10.95 -0.08
CA HIS A 283 7.02 -10.30 -1.29
C HIS A 283 6.00 -11.20 -1.98
N VAL A 284 4.72 -10.92 -1.80
CA VAL A 284 3.62 -11.70 -2.39
C VAL A 284 3.31 -11.19 -3.79
N VAL A 285 3.36 -12.10 -4.76
CA VAL A 285 3.19 -11.83 -6.19
C VAL A 285 2.02 -12.65 -6.73
N ASP A 286 1.12 -12.01 -7.47
CA ASP A 286 0.05 -12.69 -8.20
C ASP A 286 0.59 -13.26 -9.51
N THR A 287 0.77 -14.57 -9.57
CA THR A 287 1.30 -15.24 -10.76
C THR A 287 0.29 -15.34 -11.91
N SER A 288 -0.98 -15.15 -11.62
CA SER A 288 -2.03 -15.16 -12.65
C SER A 288 -2.16 -13.81 -13.37
N SER A 289 -1.46 -12.77 -12.90
CA SER A 289 -1.49 -11.44 -13.51
C SER A 289 -0.61 -11.38 -14.75
N PRO A 290 -1.13 -10.94 -15.91
CA PRO A 290 -0.31 -10.71 -17.10
C PRO A 290 0.73 -9.59 -16.92
N GLN A 291 0.55 -8.73 -15.89
CA GLN A 291 1.42 -7.62 -15.55
C GLN A 291 2.37 -7.93 -14.38
N MET A 292 2.57 -9.20 -14.05
CA MET A 292 3.35 -9.65 -12.90
C MET A 292 4.70 -8.93 -12.77
N ASP A 293 5.48 -8.90 -13.84
CA ASP A 293 6.82 -8.28 -13.82
C ASP A 293 6.78 -6.78 -13.52
N SER A 294 5.84 -6.06 -14.10
CA SER A 294 5.64 -4.63 -13.87
C SER A 294 5.16 -4.34 -12.43
N GLN A 295 4.29 -5.20 -11.90
CA GLN A 295 3.83 -5.12 -10.51
C GLN A 295 4.99 -5.41 -9.54
N MET A 296 5.81 -6.41 -9.80
CA MET A 296 7.01 -6.71 -9.01
C MET A 296 7.99 -5.53 -9.03
N TYR A 297 8.22 -4.93 -10.19
CA TYR A 297 9.08 -3.76 -10.31
C TYR A 297 8.56 -2.60 -9.43
N THR A 298 7.27 -2.29 -9.50
CA THR A 298 6.63 -1.24 -8.68
C THR A 298 6.82 -1.47 -7.18
N VAL A 299 6.71 -2.72 -6.72
CA VAL A 299 6.92 -3.08 -5.32
C VAL A 299 8.38 -2.85 -4.92
N TYR A 300 9.34 -3.31 -5.70
CA TYR A 300 10.77 -3.11 -5.43
C TYR A 300 11.18 -1.64 -5.43
N GLU A 301 10.69 -0.86 -6.40
CA GLU A 301 10.92 0.59 -6.45
C GLU A 301 10.38 1.28 -5.19
N THR A 302 9.19 0.91 -4.76
CA THR A 302 8.57 1.48 -3.55
C THR A 302 9.34 1.10 -2.29
N LEU A 303 9.78 -0.16 -2.15
CA LEU A 303 10.62 -0.60 -1.03
C LEU A 303 11.95 0.16 -0.99
N GLN A 304 12.57 0.40 -2.14
CA GLN A 304 13.79 1.19 -2.26
C GLN A 304 13.55 2.64 -1.82
N ASN A 305 12.46 3.26 -2.26
CA ASN A 305 12.06 4.63 -1.90
C ASN A 305 11.75 4.77 -0.40
N LEU A 306 11.27 3.71 0.25
CA LEU A 306 11.06 3.65 1.70
C LEU A 306 12.36 3.43 2.49
N GLY A 307 13.47 3.16 1.81
CA GLY A 307 14.76 2.88 2.42
C GLY A 307 14.84 1.51 3.08
N VAL A 308 14.10 0.53 2.59
CA VAL A 308 14.26 -0.88 2.95
C VAL A 308 15.53 -1.39 2.26
N LYS A 309 16.55 -1.72 3.05
CA LYS A 309 17.84 -2.20 2.57
C LYS A 309 18.33 -3.36 3.44
N ASP A 310 19.14 -4.22 2.85
CA ASP A 310 19.83 -5.30 3.55
C ASP A 310 18.91 -6.22 4.36
N LYS A 311 17.71 -6.49 3.82
CA LYS A 311 16.73 -7.41 4.38
C LYS A 311 16.58 -8.61 3.47
N PRO A 312 16.57 -9.84 3.99
CA PRO A 312 16.24 -11.00 3.18
C PRO A 312 14.82 -10.89 2.64
N ILE A 313 14.69 -11.20 1.36
CA ILE A 313 13.42 -11.16 0.64
C ILE A 313 13.06 -12.57 0.20
N ILE A 314 11.90 -13.03 0.63
CA ILE A 314 11.28 -14.27 0.15
C ILE A 314 10.16 -13.87 -0.81
N THR A 315 10.30 -14.16 -2.09
CA THR A 315 9.22 -13.94 -3.05
C THR A 315 8.27 -15.13 -3.04
N VAL A 316 7.02 -14.83 -2.70
CA VAL A 316 5.92 -15.78 -2.61
C VAL A 316 5.06 -15.67 -3.86
N PHE A 317 5.27 -16.55 -4.81
CA PHE A 317 4.50 -16.65 -6.04
C PHE A 317 3.13 -17.28 -5.75
N ASN A 318 2.16 -16.45 -5.45
CA ASN A 318 0.82 -16.82 -5.01
C ASN A 318 -0.16 -17.03 -6.19
N LYS A 319 -1.33 -17.58 -5.89
CA LYS A 319 -2.41 -17.89 -6.83
C LYS A 319 -2.04 -18.95 -7.89
N GLN A 320 -1.17 -19.90 -7.52
CA GLN A 320 -0.79 -21.01 -8.40
C GLN A 320 -2.00 -21.85 -8.87
N ASP A 321 -3.09 -21.84 -8.13
CA ASP A 321 -4.36 -22.50 -8.47
C ASP A 321 -5.05 -21.92 -9.72
N ARG A 322 -4.62 -20.75 -10.21
CA ARG A 322 -5.13 -20.10 -11.42
C ARG A 322 -4.27 -20.35 -12.67
N LEU A 323 -3.13 -21.00 -12.52
CA LEU A 323 -2.24 -21.33 -13.64
C LEU A 323 -2.61 -22.68 -14.23
N GLU A 324 -2.67 -22.75 -15.55
CA GLU A 324 -2.92 -23.99 -16.30
C GLU A 324 -1.66 -24.84 -16.49
N GLU A 325 -0.49 -24.21 -16.50
CA GLU A 325 0.82 -24.86 -16.69
C GLU A 325 1.83 -24.44 -15.63
N ASP A 326 2.75 -25.34 -15.29
CA ASP A 326 3.82 -25.11 -14.33
C ASP A 326 4.92 -24.25 -14.98
N SER A 327 4.76 -22.94 -14.91
CA SER A 327 5.72 -22.00 -15.46
C SER A 327 6.95 -21.84 -14.57
N VAL A 328 8.14 -21.77 -15.19
CA VAL A 328 9.38 -21.44 -14.47
C VAL A 328 9.45 -19.94 -14.25
N ILE A 329 8.95 -19.51 -13.10
CA ILE A 329 8.99 -18.11 -12.69
C ILE A 329 10.18 -17.91 -11.77
N ARG A 330 10.98 -16.86 -11.99
CA ARG A 330 12.15 -16.53 -11.16
C ARG A 330 12.13 -15.06 -10.79
N ASP A 331 12.55 -14.78 -9.55
CA ASP A 331 12.85 -13.44 -9.08
C ASP A 331 14.34 -13.35 -8.76
N PHE A 332 15.07 -12.54 -9.53
CA PHE A 332 16.53 -12.38 -9.37
C PHE A 332 16.92 -11.42 -8.23
N LYS A 333 15.94 -10.71 -7.65
CA LYS A 333 16.17 -9.78 -6.53
C LYS A 333 15.87 -10.42 -5.17
N ALA A 334 15.17 -11.56 -5.17
CA ALA A 334 14.86 -12.29 -3.96
C ALA A 334 15.97 -13.27 -3.58
N ASP A 335 16.16 -13.47 -2.28
CA ASP A 335 17.06 -14.48 -1.75
C ASP A 335 16.46 -15.88 -1.90
N TYR A 336 15.12 -15.98 -1.73
CA TYR A 336 14.35 -17.23 -1.84
C TYR A 336 13.07 -17.01 -2.60
N THR A 337 12.57 -18.07 -3.24
CA THR A 337 11.30 -18.07 -3.94
C THR A 337 10.48 -19.31 -3.57
N VAL A 338 9.20 -19.13 -3.28
CA VAL A 338 8.27 -20.20 -2.93
C VAL A 338 6.99 -20.04 -3.74
N LYS A 339 6.49 -21.13 -4.30
CA LYS A 339 5.19 -21.17 -5.01
C LYS A 339 4.08 -21.52 -4.02
N THR A 340 3.00 -20.73 -4.01
CA THR A 340 1.90 -20.94 -3.08
C THR A 340 0.54 -20.74 -3.73
N SER A 341 -0.47 -21.33 -3.11
CA SER A 341 -1.86 -20.91 -3.26
C SER A 341 -2.46 -20.70 -1.87
N ALA A 342 -2.59 -19.45 -1.47
CA ALA A 342 -3.20 -19.09 -0.20
C ALA A 342 -4.66 -19.58 -0.08
N LYS A 343 -5.34 -19.76 -1.23
CA LYS A 343 -6.72 -20.25 -1.29
C LYS A 343 -6.83 -21.74 -1.01
N THR A 344 -5.92 -22.55 -1.56
CA THR A 344 -5.96 -24.02 -1.43
C THR A 344 -5.08 -24.54 -0.29
N GLY A 345 -4.18 -23.72 0.24
CA GLY A 345 -3.20 -24.10 1.24
C GLY A 345 -1.92 -24.74 0.68
N ALA A 346 -1.81 -24.87 -0.65
CA ALA A 346 -0.62 -25.45 -1.28
C ALA A 346 0.62 -24.55 -1.06
N GLY A 347 1.79 -25.17 -0.78
CA GLY A 347 3.07 -24.48 -0.59
C GLY A 347 3.21 -23.72 0.74
N LEU A 348 2.19 -23.69 1.63
CA LEU A 348 2.26 -22.95 2.89
C LEU A 348 3.26 -23.55 3.89
N ILE A 349 3.41 -24.87 3.90
CA ILE A 349 4.39 -25.57 4.77
C ILE A 349 5.79 -25.22 4.30
N GLU A 350 6.06 -25.32 2.99
CA GLU A 350 7.34 -24.95 2.37
C GLU A 350 7.70 -23.48 2.66
N LEU A 351 6.71 -22.57 2.61
CA LEU A 351 6.92 -21.17 2.98
C LEU A 351 7.32 -21.02 4.46
N GLN A 352 6.68 -21.75 5.37
CA GLN A 352 7.03 -21.71 6.79
C GLN A 352 8.44 -22.25 7.04
N GLU A 353 8.81 -23.34 6.38
CA GLU A 353 10.16 -23.92 6.45
C GLU A 353 11.22 -22.98 5.88
N THR A 354 10.92 -22.29 4.76
CA THR A 354 11.81 -21.30 4.16
C THR A 354 12.00 -20.09 5.09
N ILE A 355 10.93 -19.57 5.70
CA ILE A 355 11.02 -18.49 6.70
C ILE A 355 11.93 -18.94 7.85
N GLU A 356 11.77 -20.16 8.35
CA GLU A 356 12.56 -20.70 9.44
C GLU A 356 14.04 -20.84 9.06
N ALA A 357 14.33 -21.30 7.83
CA ALA A 357 15.69 -21.40 7.31
C ALA A 357 16.38 -20.03 7.23
N VAL A 358 15.69 -19.02 6.69
CA VAL A 358 16.20 -17.64 6.58
C VAL A 358 16.47 -17.03 7.96
N LEU A 359 15.58 -17.23 8.93
CA LEU A 359 15.79 -16.77 10.31
C LEU A 359 16.97 -17.46 10.97
N ARG A 360 17.22 -18.73 10.63
CA ARG A 360 18.33 -19.50 11.15
C ARG A 360 19.67 -19.00 10.59
N GLU A 361 19.73 -18.63 9.32
CA GLU A 361 20.93 -18.06 8.70
C GLU A 361 21.34 -16.71 9.32
N GLN A 362 20.38 -15.96 9.86
CA GLN A 362 20.66 -14.71 10.59
C GLN A 362 21.19 -14.93 12.00
N LYS A 363 21.11 -16.18 12.53
CA LYS A 363 21.59 -16.52 13.85
C LYS A 363 23.05 -16.88 13.81
N VAL A 364 23.79 -16.55 14.86
CA VAL A 364 25.19 -16.90 14.99
C VAL A 364 25.29 -18.25 15.70
N PHE A 365 25.93 -19.23 15.06
CA PHE A 365 26.27 -20.48 15.71
C PHE A 365 27.35 -20.24 16.77
N LEU A 366 27.06 -20.66 18.01
CA LEU A 366 27.97 -20.52 19.13
C LEU A 366 28.20 -21.87 19.83
N GLU A 367 29.41 -22.38 19.79
CA GLU A 367 29.80 -23.54 20.58
C GLU A 367 30.57 -23.05 21.83
N ARG A 368 30.03 -23.30 23.02
CA ARG A 368 30.68 -22.91 24.28
C ARG A 368 30.53 -23.97 25.34
N VAL A 369 31.56 -24.05 26.18
CA VAL A 369 31.58 -24.88 27.38
C VAL A 369 31.30 -24.02 28.60
N TYR A 370 30.27 -24.38 29.34
CA TYR A 370 29.90 -23.67 30.55
C TYR A 370 30.15 -24.54 31.81
N PRO A 371 30.83 -24.02 32.82
CA PRO A 371 30.94 -24.71 34.09
C PRO A 371 29.57 -24.78 34.80
N TYR A 372 29.40 -25.75 35.69
CA TYR A 372 28.12 -25.98 36.38
C TYR A 372 27.65 -24.76 37.17
N SER A 373 28.57 -23.91 37.65
CA SER A 373 28.28 -22.65 38.32
C SER A 373 27.52 -21.64 37.46
N ASP A 374 27.59 -21.78 36.12
CA ASP A 374 27.02 -20.85 35.17
C ASP A 374 25.67 -21.33 34.59
N ALA A 375 24.98 -22.26 35.26
CA ALA A 375 23.71 -22.84 34.83
C ALA A 375 22.63 -21.78 34.51
N ALA A 376 22.68 -20.60 35.13
CA ALA A 376 21.77 -19.49 34.83
C ALA A 376 21.93 -18.98 33.39
N LYS A 377 23.13 -19.05 32.82
CA LYS A 377 23.37 -18.68 31.42
C LYS A 377 22.69 -19.65 30.45
N LEU A 378 22.54 -20.92 30.81
CA LEU A 378 21.83 -21.93 30.04
C LEU A 378 20.33 -21.61 29.90
N GLN A 379 19.73 -21.05 30.94
CA GLN A 379 18.34 -20.60 30.86
C GLN A 379 18.17 -19.41 29.93
N LEU A 380 19.13 -18.48 29.93
CA LEU A 380 19.14 -17.36 28.98
C LEU A 380 19.27 -17.86 27.56
N ILE A 381 20.15 -18.83 27.35
CA ILE A 381 20.38 -19.47 26.05
C ILE A 381 19.09 -20.16 25.55
N ARG A 382 18.42 -20.95 26.39
CA ARG A 382 17.14 -21.58 26.06
C ARG A 382 16.02 -20.58 25.80
N LYS A 383 16.10 -19.41 26.43
CA LYS A 383 15.08 -18.35 26.26
C LYS A 383 15.21 -17.57 24.96
N TYR A 384 16.47 -17.32 24.53
CA TYR A 384 16.76 -16.43 23.41
C TYR A 384 17.36 -17.14 22.21
N GLY A 385 17.65 -18.42 22.33
CA GLY A 385 18.32 -19.22 21.36
C GLY A 385 17.75 -20.62 21.15
N GLU A 386 18.21 -21.28 20.11
CA GLU A 386 17.89 -22.68 19.82
C GLU A 386 19.06 -23.57 20.27
N LEU A 387 18.76 -24.57 21.10
CA LEU A 387 19.75 -25.49 21.61
C LEU A 387 19.82 -26.70 20.67
N GLU A 388 20.86 -26.78 19.85
CA GLU A 388 21.04 -27.91 18.91
C GLU A 388 21.57 -29.17 19.62
N LEU A 389 22.54 -29.00 20.51
CA LEU A 389 23.14 -30.11 21.25
C LEU A 389 23.50 -29.67 22.68
N SER A 390 23.10 -30.45 23.67
CA SER A 390 23.54 -30.31 25.06
C SER A 390 24.11 -31.62 25.54
N LEU A 391 25.41 -31.62 25.82
CA LEU A 391 26.08 -32.78 26.44
C LEU A 391 26.37 -32.45 27.90
N ILE A 392 25.81 -33.25 28.81
CA ILE A 392 26.02 -33.10 30.24
C ILE A 392 26.82 -34.33 30.75
N HIS A 393 28.05 -34.08 31.20
CA HIS A 393 28.85 -35.09 31.90
C HIS A 393 28.99 -34.73 33.38
N ILE A 394 28.91 -35.69 34.26
CA ILE A 394 28.99 -35.49 35.71
C ILE A 394 30.38 -35.00 36.12
N SER A 395 31.41 -35.27 35.31
CA SER A 395 32.81 -34.94 35.59
C SER A 395 33.44 -33.93 34.64
N GLU A 396 32.67 -33.41 33.63
CA GLU A 396 33.21 -32.50 32.60
C GLU A 396 32.28 -31.30 32.34
N PRO A 397 32.80 -30.18 31.82
CA PRO A 397 32.00 -29.03 31.47
C PRO A 397 31.00 -29.33 30.35
N THR A 398 29.82 -28.77 30.44
CA THR A 398 28.75 -28.93 29.43
C THR A 398 29.11 -28.20 28.13
N ARG A 399 29.17 -28.92 27.01
CA ARG A 399 29.24 -28.34 25.66
C ARG A 399 27.86 -28.02 25.16
N LEU A 400 27.66 -26.78 24.78
CA LEU A 400 26.43 -26.32 24.16
C LEU A 400 26.70 -25.80 22.77
N GLY A 401 25.99 -26.34 21.78
CA GLY A 401 25.90 -25.75 20.44
C GLY A 401 24.74 -24.76 20.41
N MET A 402 24.97 -23.52 19.94
CA MET A 402 24.00 -22.44 19.83
C MET A 402 24.27 -21.53 18.64
N ILE A 403 23.38 -21.26 17.85
CA ILE A 403 22.35 -20.36 17.40
C ILE A 403 22.88 -19.21 16.60
#